data_d0822a7d9adc7a11c74bda6133eea51f
#
_entry.id   d0822a7d9adc7a11c74bda6133eea51f
#
_cell.length_a   1.000
_cell.length_b   1.000
_cell.length_c   1.000
_cell.angle_alpha   90.00
_cell.angle_beta   90.00
_cell.angle_gamma   90.00
#
_symmetry.space_group_name_H-M   'P 1'
#
loop_
_entity.id
_entity.type
_entity.pdbx_description
1 polymer ?
#
loop_
_entity_poly.entity_id
_entity_poly.type
_entity_poly.pdbx_seq_one_letter_code
_entity_poly.pdbx_strand_id
1 'polypeptide(L)'
;MPKKNNLPNTTEQKDVLLSLLQEGETLLSISKRKDMPSLTTLHRWIRDDNEYSMKVETARSQGALYWVEKALELTQQEIEPQRVMWAREKLSTWKWLATKLLPQFSDRQHITSHNKHEVVTISWQGSISKCPECGWREGDEDNTDTRPLS
;
A
#
# COMPACT_ATOMS: atom_id res chain seq x y z
N MET A 1 5.60 47.43 12.34
CA MET A 1 4.22 47.17 11.91
C MET A 1 4.19 45.78 11.28
N PRO A 2 3.48 44.80 11.83
CA PRO A 2 3.42 43.48 11.23
C PRO A 2 2.62 43.57 9.93
N LYS A 3 3.22 43.12 8.82
CA LYS A 3 2.52 42.96 7.55
C LYS A 3 1.41 41.93 7.79
N LYS A 4 0.15 42.32 7.72
CA LYS A 4 -1.00 41.42 7.62
C LYS A 4 -0.79 40.64 6.32
N ASN A 5 -0.29 39.43 6.45
CA ASN A 5 -0.36 38.43 5.39
C ASN A 5 -1.85 38.16 5.20
N ASN A 6 -2.43 38.68 4.12
CA ASN A 6 -3.71 38.19 3.60
C ASN A 6 -3.48 36.74 3.10
N LEU A 7 -3.27 35.80 4.04
CA LEU A 7 -3.39 34.42 3.70
C LEU A 7 -4.89 34.14 3.46
N PRO A 8 -5.23 33.47 2.36
CA PRO A 8 -6.59 33.03 2.13
C PRO A 8 -7.07 32.21 3.34
N ASN A 9 -8.38 32.20 3.54
CA ASN A 9 -9.00 31.47 4.66
C ASN A 9 -8.53 30.01 4.67
N THR A 10 -8.26 29.45 5.84
CA THR A 10 -7.76 28.07 6.01
C THR A 10 -8.63 27.03 5.27
N THR A 11 -9.93 27.27 5.17
CA THR A 11 -10.86 26.41 4.45
C THR A 11 -10.60 26.46 2.94
N GLU A 12 -10.46 27.66 2.38
CA GLU A 12 -10.13 27.83 0.95
C GLU A 12 -8.79 27.19 0.60
N GLN A 13 -7.78 27.31 1.47
CA GLN A 13 -6.48 26.68 1.27
C GLN A 13 -6.57 25.14 1.32
N LYS A 14 -7.44 24.59 2.18
CA LYS A 14 -7.70 23.15 2.23
C LYS A 14 -8.34 22.65 0.93
N ASP A 15 -9.28 23.40 0.37
CA ASP A 15 -9.96 23.03 -0.88
C ASP A 15 -9.01 23.14 -2.08
N VAL A 16 -8.20 24.20 -2.13
CA VAL A 16 -7.14 24.36 -3.15
C VAL A 16 -6.13 23.22 -3.05
N LEU A 17 -5.76 22.80 -1.85
CA LEU A 17 -4.86 21.65 -1.66
C LEU A 17 -5.43 20.38 -2.28
N LEU A 18 -6.71 20.10 -2.07
CA LEU A 18 -7.37 18.92 -2.65
C LEU A 18 -7.36 18.97 -4.18
N SER A 19 -7.70 20.11 -4.78
CA SER A 19 -7.68 20.28 -6.23
C SER A 19 -6.29 20.04 -6.83
N LEU A 20 -5.25 20.61 -6.22
CA LEU A 20 -3.88 20.43 -6.69
C LEU A 20 -3.37 18.98 -6.55
N LEU A 21 -3.79 18.29 -5.51
CA LEU A 21 -3.49 16.87 -5.34
C LEU A 21 -4.19 16.01 -6.40
N GLN A 22 -5.43 16.34 -6.78
CA GLN A 22 -6.17 15.70 -7.87
C GLN A 22 -5.49 15.89 -9.23
N GLU A 23 -4.87 17.06 -9.45
CA GLU A 23 -4.07 17.37 -10.63
C GLU A 23 -2.69 16.66 -10.63
N GLY A 24 -2.40 15.88 -9.60
CA GLY A 24 -1.15 15.11 -9.48
C GLY A 24 0.02 15.88 -8.89
N GLU A 25 -0.19 17.07 -8.31
CA GLU A 25 0.88 17.79 -7.62
C GLU A 25 1.26 17.11 -6.30
N THR A 26 2.53 17.23 -5.94
CA THR A 26 3.02 16.70 -4.67
C THR A 26 2.89 17.73 -3.54
N LEU A 27 2.73 17.29 -2.29
CA LEU A 27 2.71 18.20 -1.13
C LEU A 27 3.94 19.08 -1.07
N LEU A 28 5.09 18.58 -1.50
CA LEU A 28 6.33 19.35 -1.54
C LEU A 28 6.26 20.46 -2.59
N SER A 29 5.69 20.19 -3.77
CA SER A 29 5.48 21.21 -4.80
C SER A 29 4.51 22.28 -4.32
N ILE A 30 3.39 21.86 -3.76
CA ILE A 30 2.33 22.73 -3.24
C ILE A 30 2.87 23.65 -2.13
N SER A 31 3.66 23.14 -1.21
CA SER A 31 4.23 23.92 -0.10
C SER A 31 5.21 25.01 -0.51
N LYS A 32 5.73 24.99 -1.77
CA LYS A 32 6.60 26.02 -2.33
C LYS A 32 5.82 27.19 -2.90
N ARG A 33 4.52 27.09 -3.05
CA ARG A 33 3.66 28.19 -3.54
C ARG A 33 3.53 29.26 -2.46
N LYS A 34 3.48 30.53 -2.87
CA LYS A 34 3.40 31.69 -1.96
C LYS A 34 2.07 31.79 -1.22
N ASP A 35 1.01 31.26 -1.80
CA ASP A 35 -0.37 31.23 -1.32
C ASP A 35 -0.69 30.03 -0.43
N MET A 36 0.25 29.09 -0.33
CA MET A 36 0.08 27.87 0.45
C MET A 36 0.96 27.86 1.72
N PRO A 37 0.50 27.19 2.78
CA PRO A 37 1.29 27.07 4.00
C PRO A 37 2.47 26.12 3.84
N SER A 38 3.36 26.15 4.83
CA SER A 38 4.52 25.26 4.86
C SER A 38 4.13 23.77 4.88
N LEU A 39 5.01 22.92 4.39
CA LEU A 39 4.82 21.46 4.37
C LEU A 39 4.44 20.89 5.76
N THR A 40 5.06 21.41 6.83
CA THR A 40 4.76 21.00 8.20
C THR A 40 3.31 21.34 8.58
N THR A 41 2.79 22.48 8.15
CA THR A 41 1.40 22.88 8.40
C THR A 41 0.44 21.98 7.61
N LEU A 42 0.76 21.66 6.34
CA LEU A 42 -0.03 20.74 5.53
C LEU A 42 -0.13 19.36 6.18
N HIS A 43 0.99 18.80 6.65
CA HIS A 43 0.99 17.53 7.36
C HIS A 43 0.20 17.57 8.68
N ARG A 44 0.24 18.70 9.40
CA ARG A 44 -0.55 18.88 10.61
C ARG A 44 -2.05 18.85 10.30
N TRP A 45 -2.51 19.56 9.27
CA TRP A 45 -3.93 19.54 8.87
C TRP A 45 -4.43 18.14 8.51
N ILE A 46 -3.61 17.38 7.81
CA ILE A 46 -3.96 16.00 7.41
C ILE A 46 -4.05 15.09 8.64
N ARG A 47 -3.15 15.26 9.61
CA ARG A 47 -3.10 14.41 10.80
C ARG A 47 -4.21 14.75 11.82
N ASP A 48 -4.51 16.04 11.98
CA ASP A 48 -5.39 16.52 13.06
C ASP A 48 -6.89 16.37 12.69
N ASP A 49 -7.21 16.12 11.42
CA ASP A 49 -8.57 16.01 10.90
C ASP A 49 -8.72 14.73 10.07
N ASN A 50 -9.37 13.71 10.65
CA ASN A 50 -9.51 12.40 10.02
C ASN A 50 -10.39 12.44 8.75
N GLU A 51 -11.45 13.26 8.74
CA GLU A 51 -12.30 13.42 7.56
C GLU A 51 -11.50 14.06 6.41
N TYR A 52 -10.73 15.08 6.75
CA TYR A 52 -9.86 15.73 5.79
C TYR A 52 -8.75 14.80 5.28
N SER A 53 -8.19 13.97 6.15
CA SER A 53 -7.23 12.92 5.77
C SER A 53 -7.79 11.98 4.69
N MET A 54 -9.03 11.52 4.84
CA MET A 54 -9.69 10.66 3.85
C MET A 54 -9.89 11.39 2.51
N LYS A 55 -10.27 12.67 2.54
CA LYS A 55 -10.39 13.50 1.32
C LYS A 55 -9.04 13.65 0.61
N VAL A 56 -7.97 13.89 1.36
CA VAL A 56 -6.61 13.98 0.83
C VAL A 56 -6.15 12.66 0.23
N GLU A 57 -6.47 11.53 0.84
CA GLU A 57 -6.13 10.20 0.32
C GLU A 57 -6.86 9.90 -0.99
N THR A 58 -8.14 10.25 -1.07
CA THR A 58 -8.94 10.17 -2.30
C THR A 58 -8.35 11.07 -3.40
N ALA A 59 -8.03 12.33 -3.07
CA ALA A 59 -7.44 13.27 -4.01
C ALA A 59 -6.08 12.78 -4.54
N ARG A 60 -5.24 12.19 -3.67
CA ARG A 60 -3.97 11.57 -4.08
C ARG A 60 -4.16 10.38 -5.00
N SER A 61 -5.16 9.54 -4.75
CA SER A 61 -5.48 8.42 -5.62
C SER A 61 -5.90 8.89 -7.01
N GLN A 62 -6.68 9.95 -7.10
CA GLN A 62 -7.07 10.58 -8.38
C GLN A 62 -5.84 11.18 -9.09
N GLY A 63 -5.00 11.91 -8.37
CA GLY A 63 -3.74 12.46 -8.92
C GLY A 63 -2.76 11.38 -9.38
N ALA A 64 -2.77 10.21 -8.75
CA ALA A 64 -1.95 9.08 -9.19
C ALA A 64 -2.39 8.54 -10.56
N LEU A 65 -3.69 8.59 -10.90
CA LEU A 65 -4.18 8.23 -12.23
C LEU A 65 -3.62 9.16 -13.30
N TYR A 66 -3.53 10.46 -13.05
CA TYR A 66 -2.88 11.41 -13.95
C TYR A 66 -1.45 10.97 -14.31
N TRP A 67 -0.67 10.48 -13.34
CA TRP A 67 0.69 9.99 -13.60
C TRP A 67 0.71 8.68 -14.39
N VAL A 68 -0.30 7.82 -14.25
CA VAL A 68 -0.45 6.61 -15.09
C VAL A 68 -0.71 7.00 -16.55
N GLU A 69 -1.59 7.97 -16.80
CA GLU A 69 -1.86 8.49 -18.14
C GLU A 69 -0.60 9.12 -18.76
N LYS A 70 0.14 9.91 -17.98
CA LYS A 70 1.43 10.46 -18.42
C LYS A 70 2.47 9.38 -18.74
N ALA A 71 2.45 8.26 -18.01
CA ALA A 71 3.30 7.11 -18.32
C ALA A 71 2.91 6.48 -19.67
N LEU A 72 1.60 6.34 -19.94
CA LEU A 72 1.11 5.83 -21.22
C LEU A 72 1.47 6.75 -22.38
N GLU A 73 1.30 8.07 -22.23
CA GLU A 73 1.74 9.04 -23.24
C GLU A 73 3.25 8.89 -23.55
N LEU A 74 4.08 8.72 -22.53
CA LEU A 74 5.52 8.56 -22.70
C LEU A 74 5.87 7.30 -23.50
N THR A 75 5.08 6.21 -23.37
CA THR A 75 5.31 4.98 -24.13
C THR A 75 4.96 5.10 -25.60
N GLN A 76 4.11 6.08 -25.97
CA GLN A 76 3.68 6.34 -27.35
C GLN A 76 4.59 7.33 -28.09
N GLN A 77 5.47 8.02 -27.36
CA GLN A 77 6.40 8.98 -27.94
C GLN A 77 7.64 8.29 -28.52
N GLU A 78 8.08 8.76 -29.67
CA GLU A 78 9.42 8.41 -30.16
C GLU A 78 10.47 9.07 -29.25
N ILE A 79 11.34 8.23 -28.68
CA ILE A 79 12.36 8.68 -27.74
C ILE A 79 13.72 8.57 -28.40
N GLU A 80 14.48 9.66 -28.38
CA GLU A 80 15.87 9.67 -28.83
C GLU A 80 16.70 8.58 -28.10
N PRO A 81 17.58 7.86 -28.79
CA PRO A 81 18.38 6.78 -28.19
C PRO A 81 19.11 7.18 -26.90
N GLN A 82 19.57 8.41 -26.82
CA GLN A 82 20.28 8.94 -25.65
C GLN A 82 19.37 9.09 -24.41
N ARG A 83 18.06 9.24 -24.60
CA ARG A 83 17.08 9.46 -23.53
C ARG A 83 16.35 8.18 -23.11
N VAL A 84 16.56 7.06 -23.80
CA VAL A 84 15.88 5.78 -23.53
C VAL A 84 16.12 5.30 -22.10
N MET A 85 17.34 5.37 -21.60
CA MET A 85 17.65 4.97 -20.24
C MET A 85 16.87 5.80 -19.22
N TRP A 86 16.85 7.11 -19.37
CA TRP A 86 16.09 8.01 -18.49
C TRP A 86 14.59 7.74 -18.55
N ALA A 87 14.03 7.54 -19.74
CA ALA A 87 12.61 7.22 -19.91
C ALA A 87 12.25 5.89 -19.24
N ARG A 88 13.11 4.87 -19.38
CA ARG A 88 12.94 3.57 -18.73
C ARG A 88 12.89 3.69 -17.20
N GLU A 89 13.83 4.42 -16.60
CA GLU A 89 13.85 4.65 -15.15
C GLU A 89 12.62 5.43 -14.67
N LYS A 90 12.19 6.42 -15.43
CA LYS A 90 10.99 7.19 -15.13
C LYS A 90 9.73 6.32 -15.16
N LEU A 91 9.57 5.48 -16.19
CA LEU A 91 8.46 4.53 -16.29
C LEU A 91 8.48 3.49 -15.16
N SER A 92 9.65 2.98 -14.80
CA SER A 92 9.82 2.04 -13.68
C SER A 92 9.39 2.68 -12.35
N THR A 93 9.79 3.92 -12.12
CA THR A 93 9.38 4.68 -10.93
C THR A 93 7.87 4.91 -10.89
N TRP A 94 7.26 5.31 -12.00
CA TRP A 94 5.81 5.51 -12.07
C TRP A 94 5.04 4.22 -11.86
N LYS A 95 5.47 3.12 -12.48
CA LYS A 95 4.89 1.79 -12.27
C LYS A 95 4.93 1.41 -10.79
N TRP A 96 6.07 1.57 -10.13
CA TRP A 96 6.20 1.29 -8.71
C TRP A 96 5.28 2.16 -7.85
N LEU A 97 5.20 3.47 -8.11
CA LEU A 97 4.29 4.38 -7.39
C LEU A 97 2.83 4.00 -7.60
N ALA A 98 2.42 3.67 -8.82
CA ALA A 98 1.06 3.25 -9.12
C ALA A 98 0.65 2.02 -8.30
N THR A 99 1.52 1.00 -8.16
CA THR A 99 1.24 -0.19 -7.34
C THR A 99 1.10 0.13 -5.84
N LYS A 100 1.68 1.24 -5.36
CA LYS A 100 1.61 1.65 -3.95
C LYS A 100 0.42 2.56 -3.65
N LEU A 101 0.05 3.42 -4.59
CA LEU A 101 -0.97 4.44 -4.39
C LEU A 101 -2.35 4.01 -4.87
N LEU A 102 -2.42 3.09 -5.83
CA LEU A 102 -3.65 2.64 -6.45
C LEU A 102 -3.88 1.15 -6.17
N PRO A 103 -4.85 0.79 -5.31
CA PRO A 103 -5.14 -0.60 -4.97
C PRO A 103 -5.44 -1.49 -6.17
N GLN A 104 -6.03 -0.91 -7.23
CA GLN A 104 -6.38 -1.60 -8.49
C GLN A 104 -5.15 -2.07 -9.29
N PHE A 105 -3.97 -1.47 -9.08
CA PHE A 105 -2.70 -1.87 -9.70
C PHE A 105 -1.77 -2.61 -8.72
N SER A 106 -2.26 -2.89 -7.51
CA SER A 106 -1.50 -3.65 -6.54
C SER A 106 -1.47 -5.12 -6.96
N ASP A 107 -0.29 -5.73 -7.00
CA ASP A 107 -0.11 -7.17 -7.21
C ASP A 107 -0.64 -8.01 -6.03
N ARG A 108 -1.07 -7.37 -4.95
CA ARG A 108 -1.80 -8.04 -3.87
C ARG A 108 -3.19 -8.39 -4.39
N GLN A 109 -3.35 -9.61 -4.89
CA GLN A 109 -4.64 -10.24 -4.89
C GLN A 109 -5.17 -10.14 -3.46
N HIS A 110 -6.22 -9.35 -3.24
CA HIS A 110 -7.04 -9.49 -2.06
C HIS A 110 -7.61 -10.92 -2.16
N ILE A 111 -6.87 -11.88 -1.66
CA ILE A 111 -7.45 -13.14 -1.25
C ILE A 111 -8.34 -12.73 -0.08
N THR A 112 -9.59 -12.36 -0.39
CA THR A 112 -10.66 -12.37 0.57
C THR A 112 -10.83 -13.84 0.93
N SER A 113 -9.97 -14.32 1.82
CA SER A 113 -10.26 -15.53 2.53
C SER A 113 -11.51 -15.22 3.33
N HIS A 114 -12.69 -15.52 2.75
CA HIS A 114 -13.85 -15.84 3.53
C HIS A 114 -13.44 -17.14 4.27
N ASN A 115 -12.68 -16.95 5.35
CA ASN A 115 -12.55 -17.94 6.40
C ASN A 115 -13.94 -18.05 7.05
N LYS A 116 -14.89 -18.67 6.34
CA LYS A 116 -15.77 -19.59 7.00
C LYS A 116 -14.82 -20.64 7.57
N HIS A 117 -14.64 -20.60 8.88
CA HIS A 117 -14.07 -21.73 9.62
C HIS A 117 -15.00 -22.92 9.41
N GLU A 118 -14.96 -23.53 8.24
CA GLU A 118 -15.30 -24.93 8.11
C GLU A 118 -14.14 -25.64 8.75
N VAL A 119 -14.36 -26.04 10.00
CA VAL A 119 -13.50 -27.00 10.67
C VAL A 119 -13.63 -28.27 9.83
N VAL A 120 -12.68 -28.48 8.93
CA VAL A 120 -12.56 -29.74 8.23
C VAL A 120 -12.11 -30.75 9.27
N THR A 121 -13.06 -31.45 9.89
CA THR A 121 -12.79 -32.55 10.77
C THR A 121 -12.36 -33.69 9.87
N ILE A 122 -11.06 -33.90 9.73
CA ILE A 122 -10.51 -35.07 9.05
C ILE A 122 -10.67 -36.23 10.03
N SER A 123 -11.75 -36.98 9.90
CA SER A 123 -11.90 -38.24 10.59
C SER A 123 -11.16 -39.33 9.80
N TRP A 124 -10.05 -39.79 10.33
CA TRP A 124 -9.36 -40.96 9.79
C TRP A 124 -10.17 -42.21 10.13
N GLN A 125 -11.05 -42.64 9.22
CA GLN A 125 -11.67 -43.97 9.30
C GLN A 125 -10.72 -45.01 8.68
N GLY A 126 -9.69 -45.30 9.41
CA GLY A 126 -8.78 -46.38 9.06
C GLY A 126 -7.91 -46.64 10.29
N SER A 127 -8.26 -47.70 11.04
CA SER A 127 -7.40 -48.19 12.12
C SER A 127 -6.12 -48.72 11.50
N ILE A 128 -5.06 -47.91 11.46
CA ILE A 128 -3.70 -48.42 11.24
C ILE A 128 -3.32 -49.12 12.52
N SER A 129 -3.69 -50.37 12.64
CA SER A 129 -3.43 -51.20 13.82
C SER A 129 -1.95 -51.51 14.02
N LYS A 130 -1.11 -51.22 13.04
CA LYS A 130 0.35 -51.43 13.09
C LYS A 130 1.06 -50.66 11.98
N CYS A 131 2.11 -49.92 12.30
CA CYS A 131 3.00 -49.32 11.30
C CYS A 131 3.81 -50.43 10.60
N PRO A 132 3.79 -50.59 9.26
CA PRO A 132 4.51 -51.63 8.56
C PRO A 132 6.04 -51.51 8.65
N GLU A 133 6.56 -50.30 8.86
CA GLU A 133 8.02 -50.06 8.90
C GLU A 133 8.61 -50.13 10.30
N CYS A 134 7.93 -49.60 11.34
CA CYS A 134 8.46 -49.55 12.70
C CYS A 134 7.74 -50.42 13.71
N GLY A 135 6.60 -51.03 13.35
CA GLY A 135 5.84 -51.93 14.20
C GLY A 135 5.01 -51.28 15.31
N TRP A 136 4.95 -49.95 15.38
CA TRP A 136 4.22 -49.18 16.39
C TRP A 136 2.70 -49.52 16.33
N ARG A 137 2.07 -49.62 17.50
CA ARG A 137 0.61 -49.83 17.64
C ARG A 137 0.03 -48.68 18.48
N GLU A 138 -1.17 -48.25 18.13
CA GLU A 138 -1.95 -47.35 18.95
C GLU A 138 -2.35 -48.05 20.25
N GLY A 139 -1.81 -47.64 21.39
CA GLY A 139 -1.99 -48.23 22.71
C GLY A 139 -0.71 -48.61 23.45
N ASP A 140 0.45 -48.44 22.83
CA ASP A 140 1.75 -48.72 23.48
C ASP A 140 2.25 -47.50 24.32
N GLU A 141 1.34 -46.73 24.96
CA GLU A 141 1.69 -45.51 25.71
C GLU A 141 2.27 -45.76 27.11
N ASP A 142 2.42 -47.00 27.55
CA ASP A 142 2.94 -47.35 28.88
C ASP A 142 4.25 -48.16 28.86
N ASN A 143 5.31 -47.56 28.28
CA ASN A 143 6.64 -48.05 28.63
C ASN A 143 7.62 -46.89 28.82
N THR A 144 7.60 -46.34 30.03
CA THR A 144 8.64 -45.41 30.53
C THR A 144 9.94 -46.19 30.61
N ASP A 145 10.77 -46.05 29.58
CA ASP A 145 12.15 -46.57 29.54
C ASP A 145 13.01 -45.80 30.55
N THR A 146 13.07 -46.33 31.75
CA THR A 146 14.05 -45.99 32.77
C THR A 146 15.40 -46.57 32.36
N ARG A 147 16.17 -45.84 31.57
CA ARG A 147 17.60 -46.13 31.40
C ARG A 147 18.40 -45.59 32.56
N PRO A 148 19.13 -46.40 33.32
CA PRO A 148 20.08 -45.93 34.31
C PRO A 148 21.30 -45.33 33.56
N LEU A 149 21.67 -44.09 33.96
CA LEU A 149 22.93 -43.47 33.59
C LEU A 149 24.07 -44.18 34.28
N SER A 150 24.95 -44.83 33.51
CA SER A 150 26.28 -45.32 33.88
C SER A 150 27.33 -44.39 33.31
#